data_76fe242b9712d65971aa770fde95ad05
#
_entry.id   76fe242b9712d65971aa770fde95ad05
#
_cell.length_a   1.000
_cell.length_b   1.000
_cell.length_c   1.000
_cell.angle_alpha   90.00
_cell.angle_beta   90.00
_cell.angle_gamma   90.00
#
_symmetry.space_group_name_H-M   'P 1'
#
loop_
_entity.id
_entity.type
_entity.pdbx_description
1 polymer ?
#
loop_
_entity_poly.entity_id
_entity_poly.type
_entity_poly.pdbx_seq_one_letter_code
_entity_poly.pdbx_strand_id
1 'polypeptide(L)'
;TKVLAMGKKIFSGVQPTGNLHLGNYLGAIKNFVDLNNDIQNKCIFCVVDLHAITVSQNPKDLKSNIHETVATFVASGIDPEKSIIFNQSRVSAHSEAAWILSCVARMGWLNRMTQFKEKAGKDKEKASIGLYSYPVLMAADILLYDSTHVPVGDDQKQHLELCRDIAQKFNNDYKIENFFITPEPLIKKEFSRIMSLKDGLKKMSKSEVSDLSRINLTDDKDQIINKIKKAKTDTLPLPSKIEELEKRPEAKNLIGIYSSLMNNTLQKSIDEFAGKNFSEFKEKLSEIVVNEINPISLKIKELLDDKVFFLVTHGLFEPIENPLKISLDTLSRFIGQLESLFFKS
;
A
#
# COMPACT_ATOMS: atom_id res chain seq x y z
N THR A 1 14.05 -23.30 26.91
CA THR A 1 14.72 -22.46 25.90
C THR A 1 13.64 -21.59 25.26
N LYS A 2 13.57 -20.31 25.63
CA LYS A 2 12.69 -19.33 24.93
C LYS A 2 13.26 -19.18 23.52
N VAL A 3 12.56 -19.69 22.51
CA VAL A 3 12.76 -19.29 21.12
C VAL A 3 12.43 -17.80 21.10
N LEU A 4 13.44 -16.94 21.06
CA LEU A 4 13.28 -15.53 20.76
C LEU A 4 12.56 -15.48 19.41
N ALA A 5 11.33 -14.98 19.42
CA ALA A 5 10.59 -14.77 18.18
C ALA A 5 11.44 -13.80 17.33
N MET A 6 12.02 -14.31 16.26
CA MET A 6 12.73 -13.46 15.29
C MET A 6 11.74 -12.43 14.78
N GLY A 7 12.12 -11.14 14.84
CA GLY A 7 11.28 -10.06 14.35
C GLY A 7 10.89 -10.26 12.88
N LYS A 8 9.73 -9.73 12.48
CA LYS A 8 9.25 -9.86 11.11
C LYS A 8 10.05 -8.96 10.17
N LYS A 9 10.44 -9.50 9.02
CA LYS A 9 10.92 -8.70 7.89
C LYS A 9 9.73 -8.45 6.96
N ILE A 10 9.28 -7.20 6.88
CA ILE A 10 8.03 -6.81 6.24
C ILE A 10 8.34 -6.01 4.99
N PHE A 11 7.81 -6.43 3.85
CA PHE A 11 7.90 -5.68 2.60
C PHE A 11 6.53 -5.10 2.23
N SER A 12 6.49 -3.83 1.85
CA SER A 12 5.29 -3.15 1.36
C SER A 12 5.60 -2.33 0.13
N GLY A 13 4.89 -2.58 -0.96
CA GLY A 13 4.97 -1.80 -2.19
C GLY A 13 3.78 -0.85 -2.34
N VAL A 14 4.03 0.41 -2.66
CA VAL A 14 2.99 1.40 -2.95
C VAL A 14 3.24 2.06 -4.29
N GLN A 15 2.23 2.01 -5.16
CA GLN A 15 2.32 2.67 -6.46
C GLN A 15 2.28 4.20 -6.30
N PRO A 16 3.17 4.93 -7.00
CA PRO A 16 3.20 6.39 -6.98
C PRO A 16 2.07 6.94 -7.86
N THR A 17 0.87 6.93 -7.32
CA THR A 17 -0.31 7.36 -8.06
C THR A 17 -0.66 8.84 -7.86
N GLY A 18 0.02 9.55 -6.95
CA GLY A 18 -0.26 10.92 -6.56
C GLY A 18 -1.64 11.12 -5.92
N ASN A 19 -1.88 12.31 -5.37
CA ASN A 19 -3.15 12.65 -4.77
C ASN A 19 -3.66 11.56 -3.80
N LEU A 20 -2.78 11.14 -2.87
CA LEU A 20 -3.15 10.18 -1.84
C LEU A 20 -4.24 10.77 -0.96
N HIS A 21 -5.24 9.97 -0.62
CA HIS A 21 -6.43 10.40 0.10
C HIS A 21 -6.66 9.59 1.37
N LEU A 22 -7.61 10.01 2.19
CA LEU A 22 -7.96 9.37 3.47
C LEU A 22 -8.19 7.86 3.35
N GLY A 23 -8.75 7.39 2.23
CA GLY A 23 -8.92 5.96 1.96
C GLY A 23 -7.59 5.22 1.79
N ASN A 24 -6.55 5.84 1.22
CA ASN A 24 -5.20 5.27 1.16
C ASN A 24 -4.54 5.30 2.55
N TYR A 25 -4.73 6.38 3.28
CA TYR A 25 -4.19 6.53 4.63
C TYR A 25 -4.73 5.46 5.58
N LEU A 26 -6.04 5.40 5.76
CA LEU A 26 -6.69 4.42 6.64
C LEU A 26 -6.57 2.99 6.10
N GLY A 27 -6.59 2.84 4.77
CA GLY A 27 -6.49 1.54 4.11
C GLY A 27 -5.10 0.89 4.14
N ALA A 28 -4.01 1.66 4.18
CA ALA A 28 -2.65 1.13 4.11
C ALA A 28 -1.64 1.89 4.99
N ILE A 29 -1.49 3.21 4.80
CA ILE A 29 -0.36 3.97 5.35
C ILE A 29 -0.35 3.95 6.89
N LYS A 30 -1.51 4.15 7.52
CA LYS A 30 -1.63 4.09 8.99
C LYS A 30 -1.13 2.75 9.56
N ASN A 31 -1.42 1.65 8.86
CA ASN A 31 -0.91 0.34 9.26
C ASN A 31 0.61 0.22 9.07
N PHE A 32 1.15 0.84 8.02
CA PHE A 32 2.61 0.84 7.82
C PHE A 32 3.31 1.58 8.97
N VAL A 33 2.72 2.68 9.44
CA VAL A 33 3.20 3.41 10.62
C VAL A 33 3.16 2.53 11.87
N ASP A 34 2.06 1.83 12.09
CA ASP A 34 1.93 0.91 13.25
C ASP A 34 2.97 -0.22 13.19
N LEU A 35 3.18 -0.80 12.01
CA LEU A 35 4.20 -1.84 11.80
C LEU A 35 5.63 -1.31 11.99
N ASN A 36 5.89 -0.08 11.54
CA ASN A 36 7.18 0.60 11.69
C ASN A 36 7.49 0.94 13.17
N ASN A 37 6.47 1.22 13.97
CA ASN A 37 6.63 1.55 15.38
C ASN A 37 6.91 0.33 16.26
N ASP A 38 6.64 -0.89 15.78
CA ASP A 38 7.03 -2.12 16.47
C ASP A 38 8.52 -2.37 16.25
N ILE A 39 9.32 -2.16 17.29
CA ILE A 39 10.79 -2.27 17.26
C ILE A 39 11.32 -3.67 16.89
N GLN A 40 10.48 -4.69 16.92
CA GLN A 40 10.85 -6.03 16.52
C GLN A 40 10.76 -6.21 15.00
N ASN A 41 10.06 -5.33 14.29
CA ASN A 41 9.88 -5.41 12.87
C ASN A 41 11.01 -4.70 12.12
N LYS A 42 11.46 -5.31 11.02
CA LYS A 42 12.26 -4.64 9.98
C LYS A 42 11.36 -4.36 8.81
N CYS A 43 11.03 -3.08 8.58
CA CYS A 43 10.11 -2.67 7.53
C CYS A 43 10.86 -2.13 6.31
N ILE A 44 10.41 -2.54 5.13
CA ILE A 44 10.91 -2.11 3.82
C ILE A 44 9.72 -1.58 3.04
N PHE A 45 9.75 -0.28 2.72
CA PHE A 45 8.71 0.41 1.96
C PHE A 45 9.25 0.81 0.60
N CYS A 46 8.65 0.25 -0.44
CA CYS A 46 9.08 0.47 -1.82
C CYS A 46 8.04 1.30 -2.58
N VAL A 47 8.46 2.39 -3.19
CA VAL A 47 7.66 3.11 -4.17
C VAL A 47 7.82 2.41 -5.51
N VAL A 48 6.77 1.67 -5.92
CA VAL A 48 6.85 0.72 -7.04
C VAL A 48 6.51 1.39 -8.38
N ASP A 49 7.42 2.19 -8.87
CA ASP A 49 7.30 2.95 -10.12
C ASP A 49 7.35 2.06 -11.37
N LEU A 50 8.05 0.93 -11.35
CA LEU A 50 8.03 -0.06 -12.44
C LEU A 50 6.64 -0.71 -12.58
N HIS A 51 5.90 -0.89 -11.49
CA HIS A 51 4.50 -1.31 -11.56
C HIS A 51 3.60 -0.19 -12.13
N ALA A 52 3.89 1.06 -11.83
CA ALA A 52 3.09 2.18 -12.34
C ALA A 52 3.14 2.27 -13.87
N ILE A 53 4.30 2.02 -14.48
CA ILE A 53 4.47 2.10 -15.95
C ILE A 53 3.86 0.93 -16.73
N THR A 54 3.28 -0.07 -16.06
CA THR A 54 2.51 -1.13 -16.74
C THR A 54 1.27 -0.58 -17.45
N VAL A 55 0.84 0.61 -17.08
CA VAL A 55 -0.15 1.44 -17.78
C VAL A 55 0.50 2.78 -18.16
N SER A 56 -0.02 3.43 -19.20
CA SER A 56 0.55 4.70 -19.68
C SER A 56 0.59 5.75 -18.59
N GLN A 57 1.74 6.38 -18.38
CA GLN A 57 1.99 7.45 -17.40
C GLN A 57 2.57 8.68 -18.10
N ASN A 58 2.23 9.86 -17.61
CA ASN A 58 2.99 11.06 -17.95
C ASN A 58 4.29 11.07 -17.11
N PRO A 59 5.48 11.17 -17.73
CA PRO A 59 6.75 11.09 -17.01
C PRO A 59 6.94 12.19 -15.93
N LYS A 60 6.43 13.40 -16.18
CA LYS A 60 6.53 14.51 -15.22
C LYS A 60 5.65 14.24 -14.00
N ASP A 61 4.43 13.77 -14.24
CA ASP A 61 3.49 13.45 -13.17
C ASP A 61 3.99 12.24 -12.36
N LEU A 62 4.55 11.22 -13.02
CA LEU A 62 5.12 10.06 -12.33
C LEU A 62 6.25 10.48 -11.37
N LYS A 63 7.15 11.35 -11.85
CA LYS A 63 8.24 11.87 -11.00
C LYS A 63 7.69 12.62 -9.78
N SER A 64 6.75 13.54 -9.98
CA SER A 64 6.10 14.28 -8.90
C SER A 64 5.38 13.35 -7.91
N ASN A 65 4.68 12.35 -8.42
CA ASN A 65 3.95 11.38 -7.61
C ASN A 65 4.86 10.49 -6.75
N ILE A 66 6.07 10.16 -7.25
CA ILE A 66 7.08 9.44 -6.46
C ILE A 66 7.48 10.28 -5.24
N HIS A 67 7.80 11.57 -5.44
CA HIS A 67 8.16 12.47 -4.34
C HIS A 67 7.03 12.65 -3.34
N GLU A 68 5.81 12.88 -3.83
CA GLU A 68 4.62 13.01 -2.98
C GLU A 68 4.39 11.75 -2.15
N THR A 69 4.59 10.55 -2.73
CA THR A 69 4.42 9.29 -2.01
C THR A 69 5.44 9.15 -0.88
N VAL A 70 6.72 9.45 -1.14
CA VAL A 70 7.77 9.39 -0.11
C VAL A 70 7.51 10.44 0.98
N ALA A 71 7.19 11.68 0.58
CA ALA A 71 6.84 12.74 1.53
C ALA A 71 5.64 12.35 2.41
N THR A 72 4.64 11.69 1.82
CA THR A 72 3.48 11.19 2.57
C THR A 72 3.87 10.11 3.57
N PHE A 73 4.75 9.18 3.24
CA PHE A 73 5.22 8.16 4.18
C PHE A 73 5.88 8.80 5.39
N VAL A 74 6.84 9.68 5.17
CA VAL A 74 7.57 10.37 6.25
C VAL A 74 6.63 11.27 7.06
N ALA A 75 5.78 12.06 6.40
CA ALA A 75 4.81 12.93 7.07
C ALA A 75 3.79 12.17 7.91
N SER A 76 3.44 10.94 7.50
CA SER A 76 2.52 10.07 8.24
C SER A 76 3.15 9.38 9.45
N GLY A 77 4.48 9.48 9.62
CA GLY A 77 5.20 8.94 10.77
C GLY A 77 6.03 7.69 10.49
N ILE A 78 6.27 7.31 9.23
CA ILE A 78 7.28 6.30 8.89
C ILE A 78 8.64 6.93 9.07
N ASP A 79 9.43 6.39 9.99
CA ASP A 79 10.75 6.88 10.34
C ASP A 79 11.81 6.29 9.39
N PRO A 80 12.44 7.11 8.53
CA PRO A 80 13.45 6.65 7.59
C PRO A 80 14.75 6.18 8.25
N GLU A 81 14.98 6.49 9.53
CA GLU A 81 16.13 5.97 10.27
C GLU A 81 15.90 4.54 10.78
N LYS A 82 14.63 4.13 10.91
CA LYS A 82 14.24 2.78 11.36
C LYS A 82 13.83 1.86 10.22
N SER A 83 13.37 2.42 9.12
CA SER A 83 12.84 1.68 7.98
C SER A 83 13.52 2.06 6.68
N ILE A 84 13.62 1.10 5.78
CA ILE A 84 14.12 1.35 4.43
C ILE A 84 12.97 1.91 3.59
N ILE A 85 13.16 3.10 3.01
CA ILE A 85 12.25 3.68 2.03
C ILE A 85 13.04 3.91 0.74
N PHE A 86 12.59 3.37 -0.39
CA PHE A 86 13.29 3.54 -1.65
C PHE A 86 12.36 3.47 -2.86
N ASN A 87 12.87 3.93 -4.03
CA ASN A 87 12.18 3.82 -5.30
C ASN A 87 12.64 2.57 -6.05
N GLN A 88 11.70 1.74 -6.50
CA GLN A 88 11.95 0.43 -7.11
C GLN A 88 12.92 0.49 -8.28
N SER A 89 12.78 1.44 -9.21
CA SER A 89 13.64 1.55 -10.38
C SER A 89 15.11 1.91 -10.07
N ARG A 90 15.42 2.31 -8.82
CA ARG A 90 16.79 2.58 -8.38
C ARG A 90 17.57 1.30 -8.02
N VAL A 91 16.89 0.17 -7.96
CA VAL A 91 17.46 -1.14 -7.64
C VAL A 91 17.25 -2.07 -8.83
N SER A 92 18.24 -2.20 -9.71
CA SER A 92 18.15 -2.98 -10.96
C SER A 92 17.80 -4.44 -10.73
N ALA A 93 18.20 -5.00 -9.58
CA ALA A 93 17.94 -6.38 -9.19
C ALA A 93 16.45 -6.77 -9.22
N HIS A 94 15.52 -5.84 -9.06
CA HIS A 94 14.09 -6.11 -9.23
C HIS A 94 13.74 -6.61 -10.63
N SER A 95 14.26 -5.93 -11.66
CA SER A 95 14.02 -6.30 -13.06
C SER A 95 14.75 -7.60 -13.42
N GLU A 96 15.97 -7.78 -12.93
CA GLU A 96 16.77 -8.99 -13.17
C GLU A 96 16.10 -10.21 -12.52
N ALA A 97 15.71 -10.11 -11.25
CA ALA A 97 14.98 -11.17 -10.55
C ALA A 97 13.63 -11.46 -11.21
N ALA A 98 12.90 -10.42 -11.65
CA ALA A 98 11.63 -10.60 -12.35
C ALA A 98 11.80 -11.42 -13.64
N TRP A 99 12.88 -11.18 -14.40
CA TRP A 99 13.19 -11.99 -15.58
C TRP A 99 13.45 -13.45 -15.21
N ILE A 100 14.31 -13.69 -14.22
CA ILE A 100 14.66 -15.02 -13.75
C ILE A 100 13.43 -15.78 -13.26
N LEU A 101 12.61 -15.14 -12.42
CA LEU A 101 11.38 -15.72 -11.91
C LEU A 101 10.32 -15.93 -12.98
N SER A 102 10.34 -15.15 -14.07
CA SER A 102 9.48 -15.40 -15.24
C SER A 102 9.80 -16.73 -15.93
N CYS A 103 11.06 -17.20 -15.84
CA CYS A 103 11.46 -18.51 -16.36
C CYS A 103 11.00 -19.67 -15.45
N VAL A 104 10.59 -19.38 -14.20
CA VAL A 104 10.05 -20.35 -13.23
C VAL A 104 8.53 -20.35 -13.20
N ALA A 105 7.93 -19.16 -13.29
CA ALA A 105 6.48 -18.97 -13.24
C ALA A 105 5.77 -19.66 -14.41
N ARG A 106 4.55 -20.15 -14.18
CA ARG A 106 3.77 -20.83 -15.21
C ARG A 106 2.72 -19.91 -15.80
N MET A 107 2.57 -19.93 -17.12
CA MET A 107 1.53 -19.21 -17.86
C MET A 107 0.12 -19.46 -17.27
N GLY A 108 -0.18 -20.72 -16.90
CA GLY A 108 -1.47 -21.08 -16.31
C GLY A 108 -1.75 -20.42 -14.96
N TRP A 109 -0.72 -20.02 -14.22
CA TRP A 109 -0.89 -19.25 -12.98
C TRP A 109 -1.25 -17.80 -13.28
N LEU A 110 -0.54 -17.17 -14.22
CA LEU A 110 -0.79 -15.80 -14.64
C LEU A 110 -2.17 -15.64 -15.31
N ASN A 111 -2.61 -16.61 -16.09
CA ASN A 111 -3.93 -16.61 -16.72
C ASN A 111 -5.09 -16.60 -15.73
N ARG A 112 -4.87 -17.02 -14.49
CA ARG A 112 -5.88 -17.01 -13.42
C ARG A 112 -5.96 -15.68 -12.68
N MET A 113 -4.99 -14.76 -12.86
CA MET A 113 -4.96 -13.47 -12.19
C MET A 113 -6.16 -12.60 -12.58
N THR A 114 -7.00 -12.24 -11.61
CA THR A 114 -8.22 -11.47 -11.84
C THR A 114 -7.94 -10.03 -12.23
N GLN A 115 -6.95 -9.40 -11.62
CA GLN A 115 -6.59 -8.00 -11.90
C GLN A 115 -6.13 -7.75 -13.34
N PHE A 116 -5.46 -8.72 -13.98
CA PHE A 116 -5.17 -8.61 -15.41
C PHE A 116 -6.45 -8.50 -16.23
N LYS A 117 -7.44 -9.35 -15.92
CA LYS A 117 -8.73 -9.38 -16.62
C LYS A 117 -9.49 -8.05 -16.47
N GLU A 118 -9.42 -7.46 -15.29
CA GLU A 118 -10.08 -6.19 -14.97
C GLU A 118 -9.38 -5.00 -15.67
N LYS A 119 -8.04 -4.92 -15.58
CA LYS A 119 -7.26 -3.80 -16.12
C LYS A 119 -7.11 -3.83 -17.65
N ALA A 120 -7.01 -5.02 -18.25
CA ALA A 120 -6.96 -5.17 -19.71
C ALA A 120 -8.30 -4.85 -20.39
N GLY A 121 -9.42 -4.86 -19.65
CA GLY A 121 -10.74 -4.55 -20.17
C GLY A 121 -11.20 -5.55 -21.26
N LYS A 122 -11.96 -5.03 -22.24
CA LYS A 122 -12.49 -5.85 -23.35
C LYS A 122 -11.45 -6.18 -24.43
N ASP A 123 -10.42 -5.34 -24.56
CA ASP A 123 -9.42 -5.44 -25.61
C ASP A 123 -8.07 -5.92 -25.05
N LYS A 124 -8.03 -7.22 -24.73
CA LYS A 124 -6.86 -7.85 -24.14
C LYS A 124 -5.62 -7.85 -25.06
N GLU A 125 -5.82 -7.78 -26.35
CA GLU A 125 -4.74 -7.78 -27.35
C GLU A 125 -3.91 -6.50 -27.30
N LYS A 126 -4.50 -5.40 -26.83
CA LYS A 126 -3.79 -4.12 -26.63
C LYS A 126 -3.12 -3.98 -25.25
N ALA A 127 -3.33 -4.94 -24.37
CA ALA A 127 -2.68 -4.94 -23.07
C ALA A 127 -1.16 -5.18 -23.22
N SER A 128 -0.35 -4.43 -22.46
CA SER A 128 1.09 -4.61 -22.49
C SER A 128 1.49 -5.95 -21.83
N ILE A 129 2.63 -6.52 -22.26
CA ILE A 129 3.24 -7.70 -21.62
C ILE A 129 3.53 -7.39 -20.13
N GLY A 130 3.95 -6.15 -19.82
CA GLY A 130 4.18 -5.71 -18.44
C GLY A 130 2.92 -5.81 -17.58
N LEU A 131 1.75 -5.48 -18.12
CA LEU A 131 0.48 -5.64 -17.41
C LEU A 131 0.10 -7.11 -17.18
N TYR A 132 0.55 -8.02 -18.03
CA TYR A 132 0.36 -9.46 -17.84
C TYR A 132 1.34 -10.06 -16.84
N SER A 133 2.61 -9.63 -16.88
CA SER A 133 3.71 -10.24 -16.11
C SER A 133 4.01 -9.53 -14.77
N TYR A 134 3.39 -8.36 -14.49
CA TYR A 134 3.69 -7.62 -13.24
C TYR A 134 3.54 -8.43 -11.94
N PRO A 135 2.70 -9.49 -11.85
CA PRO A 135 2.66 -10.31 -10.63
C PRO A 135 3.97 -11.05 -10.37
N VAL A 136 4.77 -11.33 -11.42
CA VAL A 136 6.11 -11.90 -11.27
C VAL A 136 7.11 -10.85 -10.77
N LEU A 137 7.00 -9.61 -11.26
CA LEU A 137 7.78 -8.49 -10.72
C LEU A 137 7.45 -8.26 -9.23
N MET A 138 6.18 -8.35 -8.84
CA MET A 138 5.79 -8.27 -7.44
C MET A 138 6.39 -9.40 -6.60
N ALA A 139 6.47 -10.63 -7.13
CA ALA A 139 7.16 -11.72 -6.46
C ALA A 139 8.66 -11.42 -6.30
N ALA A 140 9.32 -10.86 -7.34
CA ALA A 140 10.71 -10.43 -7.25
C ALA A 140 10.92 -9.37 -6.16
N ASP A 141 10.04 -8.35 -6.11
CA ASP A 141 10.09 -7.29 -5.09
C ASP A 141 10.12 -7.85 -3.67
N ILE A 142 9.34 -8.88 -3.41
CA ILE A 142 9.18 -9.49 -2.08
C ILE A 142 10.35 -10.43 -1.76
N LEU A 143 10.70 -11.30 -2.72
CA LEU A 143 11.65 -12.38 -2.51
C LEU A 143 13.11 -11.91 -2.44
N LEU A 144 13.46 -10.81 -3.13
CA LEU A 144 14.80 -10.21 -3.09
C LEU A 144 15.26 -9.80 -1.70
N TYR A 145 14.34 -9.50 -0.81
CA TYR A 145 14.63 -8.99 0.52
C TYR A 145 14.46 -10.05 1.62
N ASP A 146 14.29 -11.32 1.29
CA ASP A 146 14.00 -12.39 2.25
C ASP A 146 12.83 -12.01 3.18
N SER A 147 11.80 -11.41 2.61
CA SER A 147 10.66 -10.90 3.38
C SER A 147 9.86 -12.05 3.96
N THR A 148 9.63 -12.00 5.27
CA THR A 148 8.86 -13.04 5.97
C THR A 148 7.36 -12.77 5.95
N HIS A 149 6.98 -11.49 5.82
CA HIS A 149 5.59 -11.05 5.87
C HIS A 149 5.30 -9.93 4.88
N VAL A 150 4.10 -9.91 4.34
CA VAL A 150 3.61 -8.86 3.44
C VAL A 150 2.21 -8.42 3.87
N PRO A 151 2.01 -7.12 4.19
CA PRO A 151 0.67 -6.58 4.44
C PRO A 151 -0.15 -6.62 3.16
N VAL A 152 -1.26 -7.34 3.17
CA VAL A 152 -2.14 -7.50 2.00
C VAL A 152 -3.58 -7.18 2.34
N GLY A 153 -4.23 -6.45 1.41
CA GLY A 153 -5.68 -6.38 1.34
C GLY A 153 -6.24 -7.60 0.60
N ASP A 154 -7.57 -7.73 0.59
CA ASP A 154 -8.24 -8.87 -0.06
C ASP A 154 -7.93 -8.99 -1.55
N ASP A 155 -7.77 -7.87 -2.24
CA ASP A 155 -7.45 -7.77 -3.66
C ASP A 155 -6.02 -8.19 -4.00
N GLN A 156 -5.11 -8.22 -3.03
CA GLN A 156 -3.70 -8.60 -3.20
C GLN A 156 -3.38 -10.02 -2.74
N LYS A 157 -4.31 -10.72 -2.10
CA LYS A 157 -4.11 -12.10 -1.63
C LYS A 157 -3.67 -13.04 -2.75
N GLN A 158 -4.33 -12.95 -3.91
CA GLN A 158 -4.01 -13.80 -5.07
C GLN A 158 -2.59 -13.59 -5.60
N HIS A 159 -2.07 -12.36 -5.54
CA HIS A 159 -0.70 -12.06 -5.95
C HIS A 159 0.33 -12.61 -4.96
N LEU A 160 0.03 -12.55 -3.67
CA LEU A 160 0.91 -13.11 -2.65
C LEU A 160 0.94 -14.64 -2.74
N GLU A 161 -0.19 -15.28 -3.01
CA GLU A 161 -0.22 -16.74 -3.27
C GLU A 161 0.64 -17.12 -4.49
N LEU A 162 0.57 -16.34 -5.57
CA LEU A 162 1.46 -16.55 -6.72
C LEU A 162 2.94 -16.39 -6.34
N CYS A 163 3.28 -15.41 -5.53
CA CYS A 163 4.64 -15.22 -5.01
C CYS A 163 5.11 -16.47 -4.23
N ARG A 164 4.25 -17.01 -3.37
CA ARG A 164 4.51 -18.23 -2.60
C ARG A 164 4.71 -19.45 -3.52
N ASP A 165 3.85 -19.61 -4.52
CA ASP A 165 3.95 -20.69 -5.52
C ASP A 165 5.28 -20.61 -6.29
N ILE A 166 5.70 -19.41 -6.70
CA ILE A 166 6.96 -19.17 -7.40
C ILE A 166 8.14 -19.53 -6.48
N ALA A 167 8.14 -19.06 -5.23
CA ALA A 167 9.20 -19.36 -4.27
C ALA A 167 9.34 -20.87 -4.02
N GLN A 168 8.24 -21.56 -3.77
CA GLN A 168 8.23 -23.01 -3.55
C GLN A 168 8.68 -23.78 -4.80
N LYS A 169 8.17 -23.40 -5.98
CA LYS A 169 8.58 -24.05 -7.23
C LYS A 169 10.07 -23.87 -7.47
N PHE A 170 10.60 -22.67 -7.29
CA PHE A 170 12.03 -22.40 -7.42
C PHE A 170 12.84 -23.31 -6.50
N ASN A 171 12.53 -23.32 -5.20
CA ASN A 171 13.21 -24.13 -4.20
C ASN A 171 13.19 -25.63 -4.58
N ASN A 172 12.04 -26.12 -5.07
CA ASN A 172 11.88 -27.53 -5.47
C ASN A 172 12.63 -27.88 -6.76
N ASP A 173 12.50 -27.04 -7.80
CA ASP A 173 13.12 -27.29 -9.11
C ASP A 173 14.66 -27.34 -9.00
N TYR A 174 15.23 -26.45 -8.20
CA TYR A 174 16.67 -26.38 -7.98
C TYR A 174 17.16 -27.20 -6.79
N LYS A 175 16.26 -27.90 -6.08
CA LYS A 175 16.58 -28.76 -4.91
C LYS A 175 17.36 -28.01 -3.82
N ILE A 176 17.01 -26.75 -3.60
CA ILE A 176 17.63 -25.88 -2.61
C ILE A 176 16.59 -25.58 -1.52
N GLU A 177 16.84 -26.08 -0.35
CA GLU A 177 15.94 -25.88 0.77
C GLU A 177 16.00 -24.43 1.26
N ASN A 178 14.83 -23.77 1.30
CA ASN A 178 14.66 -22.42 1.82
C ASN A 178 15.55 -21.33 1.18
N PHE A 179 15.88 -21.45 -0.11
CA PHE A 179 16.57 -20.37 -0.82
C PHE A 179 15.72 -19.09 -0.82
N PHE A 180 14.48 -19.20 -1.31
CA PHE A 180 13.48 -18.15 -1.10
C PHE A 180 12.63 -18.49 0.11
N ILE A 181 12.49 -17.51 1.01
CA ILE A 181 11.56 -17.59 2.13
C ILE A 181 10.14 -17.43 1.58
N THR A 182 9.24 -18.33 1.94
CA THR A 182 7.84 -18.23 1.58
C THR A 182 7.15 -17.19 2.48
N PRO A 183 6.74 -16.03 1.95
CA PRO A 183 6.21 -14.94 2.78
C PRO A 183 4.80 -15.26 3.28
N GLU A 184 4.49 -14.82 4.51
CA GLU A 184 3.17 -14.94 5.12
C GLU A 184 2.35 -13.64 4.97
N PRO A 185 1.04 -13.73 4.73
CA PRO A 185 0.19 -12.56 4.68
C PRO A 185 0.01 -11.95 6.07
N LEU A 186 0.20 -10.63 6.19
CA LEU A 186 -0.31 -9.86 7.31
C LEU A 186 -1.70 -9.35 6.92
N ILE A 187 -2.72 -10.12 7.33
CA ILE A 187 -4.11 -9.73 7.09
C ILE A 187 -4.47 -8.67 8.13
N LYS A 188 -4.84 -7.50 7.66
CA LYS A 188 -5.38 -6.45 8.51
C LYS A 188 -6.73 -6.87 9.06
N LYS A 189 -6.95 -6.70 10.37
CA LYS A 189 -8.30 -6.66 10.93
C LYS A 189 -9.05 -5.56 10.17
N GLU A 190 -10.27 -5.86 9.72
CA GLU A 190 -11.11 -5.04 8.86
C GLU A 190 -11.02 -3.54 9.17
N PHE A 191 -10.19 -2.82 8.41
CA PHE A 191 -10.49 -1.42 8.19
C PHE A 191 -11.57 -1.38 7.12
N SER A 192 -12.71 -0.86 7.48
CA SER A 192 -13.80 -0.69 6.55
C SER A 192 -13.29 0.06 5.32
N ARG A 193 -13.57 -0.48 4.14
CA ARG A 193 -13.26 0.15 2.86
C ARG A 193 -13.87 1.56 2.88
N ILE A 194 -13.03 2.58 2.81
CA ILE A 194 -13.49 3.97 2.83
C ILE A 194 -14.15 4.30 1.50
N MET A 195 -15.37 4.79 1.57
CA MET A 195 -16.20 5.10 0.41
C MET A 195 -16.17 6.60 0.10
N SER A 196 -16.62 6.97 -1.10
CA SER A 196 -16.76 8.36 -1.54
C SER A 196 -17.66 9.16 -0.58
N LEU A 197 -17.29 10.40 -0.30
CA LEU A 197 -18.14 11.31 0.49
C LEU A 197 -19.42 11.72 -0.25
N LYS A 198 -19.50 11.48 -1.56
CA LYS A 198 -20.66 11.80 -2.41
C LYS A 198 -21.53 10.58 -2.71
N ASP A 199 -20.98 9.36 -2.52
CA ASP A 199 -21.68 8.12 -2.83
C ASP A 199 -21.11 6.99 -1.95
N GLY A 200 -21.85 6.62 -0.92
CA GLY A 200 -21.45 5.58 0.04
C GLY A 200 -21.33 4.18 -0.54
N LEU A 201 -21.72 3.96 -1.81
CA LEU A 201 -21.57 2.68 -2.51
C LEU A 201 -20.31 2.60 -3.37
N LYS A 202 -19.67 3.76 -3.68
CA LYS A 202 -18.44 3.81 -4.47
C LYS A 202 -17.22 3.99 -3.58
N LYS A 203 -16.16 3.23 -3.85
CA LYS A 203 -14.88 3.41 -3.15
C LYS A 203 -14.37 4.84 -3.36
N MET A 204 -13.84 5.46 -2.28
CA MET A 204 -13.12 6.72 -2.40
C MET A 204 -11.98 6.57 -3.42
N SER A 205 -11.96 7.44 -4.42
CA SER A 205 -11.04 7.34 -5.55
C SER A 205 -10.62 8.72 -6.05
N LYS A 206 -9.36 8.83 -6.44
CA LYS A 206 -8.82 10.03 -7.09
C LYS A 206 -9.36 10.24 -8.50
N SER A 207 -9.85 9.19 -9.16
CA SER A 207 -10.41 9.27 -10.52
C SER A 207 -11.82 9.87 -10.57
N GLU A 208 -12.46 10.08 -9.42
CA GLU A 208 -13.76 10.76 -9.36
C GLU A 208 -13.57 12.26 -9.68
N VAL A 209 -14.39 12.79 -10.59
CA VAL A 209 -14.26 14.17 -11.11
C VAL A 209 -14.38 15.21 -9.97
N SER A 210 -15.31 14.98 -9.05
CA SER A 210 -15.54 15.92 -7.94
C SER A 210 -14.51 15.73 -6.83
N ASP A 211 -13.74 16.76 -6.55
CA ASP A 211 -12.80 16.77 -5.41
C ASP A 211 -13.51 16.66 -4.05
N LEU A 212 -14.79 17.02 -3.98
CA LEU A 212 -15.63 16.85 -2.79
C LEU A 212 -15.94 15.38 -2.47
N SER A 213 -15.56 14.43 -3.33
CA SER A 213 -15.76 12.99 -3.13
C SER A 213 -14.77 12.37 -2.16
N ARG A 214 -13.65 13.05 -1.89
CA ARG A 214 -12.51 12.54 -1.12
C ARG A 214 -11.88 13.63 -0.25
N ILE A 215 -11.15 13.21 0.77
CA ILE A 215 -10.24 14.06 1.54
C ILE A 215 -8.83 13.68 1.09
N ASN A 216 -8.12 14.61 0.46
CA ASN A 216 -6.73 14.42 0.06
C ASN A 216 -5.82 14.62 1.28
N LEU A 217 -4.69 13.92 1.34
CA LEU A 217 -3.72 14.10 2.43
C LEU A 217 -3.00 15.45 2.36
N THR A 218 -3.18 16.18 1.26
CA THR A 218 -2.68 17.54 1.06
C THR A 218 -3.73 18.63 1.33
N ASP A 219 -4.98 18.26 1.69
CA ASP A 219 -6.02 19.21 2.03
C ASP A 219 -5.66 19.97 3.31
N ASP A 220 -5.95 21.26 3.34
CA ASP A 220 -5.86 22.06 4.54
C ASP A 220 -7.11 21.91 5.44
N LYS A 221 -7.05 22.52 6.62
CA LYS A 221 -8.12 22.46 7.61
C LYS A 221 -9.48 22.87 7.03
N ASP A 222 -9.54 23.97 6.28
CA ASP A 222 -10.80 24.51 5.77
C ASP A 222 -11.37 23.65 4.65
N GLN A 223 -10.52 23.09 3.82
CA GLN A 223 -10.89 22.12 2.79
C GLN A 223 -11.49 20.85 3.40
N ILE A 224 -10.84 20.29 4.44
CA ILE A 224 -11.33 19.11 5.16
C ILE A 224 -12.72 19.36 5.74
N ILE A 225 -12.88 20.46 6.49
CA ILE A 225 -14.16 20.85 7.11
C ILE A 225 -15.25 21.00 6.05
N ASN A 226 -14.97 21.72 4.97
CA ASN A 226 -15.93 21.93 3.88
C ASN A 226 -16.35 20.61 3.22
N LYS A 227 -15.39 19.69 2.96
CA LYS A 227 -15.66 18.38 2.34
C LYS A 227 -16.54 17.51 3.23
N ILE A 228 -16.27 17.43 4.53
CA ILE A 228 -17.07 16.65 5.48
C ILE A 228 -18.47 17.28 5.63
N LYS A 229 -18.56 18.61 5.75
CA LYS A 229 -19.84 19.32 5.82
C LYS A 229 -20.73 19.02 4.62
N LYS A 230 -20.13 18.96 3.41
CA LYS A 230 -20.83 18.67 2.14
C LYS A 230 -20.95 17.17 1.83
N ALA A 231 -20.43 16.28 2.67
CA ALA A 231 -20.60 14.85 2.49
C ALA A 231 -22.09 14.48 2.47
N LYS A 232 -22.44 13.57 1.55
CA LYS A 232 -23.84 13.13 1.41
C LYS A 232 -24.27 12.35 2.65
N THR A 233 -25.49 12.61 3.11
CA THR A 233 -26.15 11.90 4.21
C THR A 233 -27.64 11.81 3.92
N ASP A 234 -28.32 10.87 4.54
CA ASP A 234 -29.79 10.83 4.58
C ASP A 234 -30.35 11.82 5.63
N THR A 235 -31.66 11.90 5.73
CA THR A 235 -32.37 12.84 6.62
C THR A 235 -32.73 12.23 7.98
N LEU A 236 -32.41 10.95 8.21
CA LEU A 236 -32.74 10.27 9.46
C LEU A 236 -31.68 10.59 10.54
N PRO A 237 -32.03 10.52 11.82
CA PRO A 237 -31.03 10.53 12.90
C PRO A 237 -29.99 9.42 12.73
N LEU A 238 -28.83 9.57 13.38
CA LEU A 238 -27.81 8.53 13.38
C LEU A 238 -28.38 7.23 13.96
N PRO A 239 -27.99 6.06 13.40
CA PRO A 239 -28.51 4.76 13.80
C PRO A 239 -28.13 4.41 15.24
N SER A 240 -28.96 3.58 15.87
CA SER A 240 -28.72 3.05 17.20
C SER A 240 -28.20 1.60 17.17
N LYS A 241 -28.25 0.96 15.99
CA LYS A 241 -27.84 -0.45 15.81
C LYS A 241 -27.07 -0.62 14.51
N ILE A 242 -26.14 -1.56 14.49
CA ILE A 242 -25.30 -1.88 13.31
C ILE A 242 -26.15 -2.28 12.12
N GLU A 243 -27.23 -3.04 12.33
CA GLU A 243 -28.08 -3.56 11.25
C GLU A 243 -28.73 -2.44 10.43
N GLU A 244 -28.97 -1.28 11.05
CA GLU A 244 -29.51 -0.12 10.36
C GLU A 244 -28.55 0.46 9.31
N LEU A 245 -27.25 0.25 9.48
CA LEU A 245 -26.21 0.70 8.54
C LEU A 245 -26.22 -0.06 7.20
N GLU A 246 -26.79 -1.24 7.12
CA GLU A 246 -26.83 -2.01 5.89
C GLU A 246 -27.58 -1.29 4.76
N LYS A 247 -28.60 -0.51 5.13
CA LYS A 247 -29.44 0.26 4.20
C LYS A 247 -29.03 1.75 4.13
N ARG A 248 -27.98 2.16 4.84
CA ARG A 248 -27.53 3.55 4.98
C ARG A 248 -26.04 3.68 4.69
N PRO A 249 -25.61 3.50 3.42
CA PRO A 249 -24.19 3.41 3.05
C PRO A 249 -23.40 4.68 3.38
N GLU A 250 -23.99 5.86 3.27
CA GLU A 250 -23.35 7.14 3.62
C GLU A 250 -23.10 7.24 5.13
N ALA A 251 -24.08 6.86 5.96
CA ALA A 251 -23.92 6.80 7.41
C ALA A 251 -22.83 5.78 7.80
N LYS A 252 -22.88 4.59 7.20
CA LYS A 252 -21.87 3.54 7.40
C LYS A 252 -20.47 4.04 7.10
N ASN A 253 -20.30 4.77 6.00
CA ASN A 253 -19.01 5.33 5.60
C ASN A 253 -18.49 6.36 6.60
N LEU A 254 -19.29 7.34 6.97
CA LEU A 254 -18.85 8.42 7.89
C LEU A 254 -18.57 7.89 9.30
N ILE A 255 -19.43 7.01 9.83
CA ILE A 255 -19.20 6.36 11.13
C ILE A 255 -17.97 5.43 11.05
N GLY A 256 -17.76 4.73 9.93
CA GLY A 256 -16.57 3.91 9.68
C GLY A 256 -15.28 4.72 9.69
N ILE A 257 -15.27 5.91 9.09
CA ILE A 257 -14.13 6.85 9.14
C ILE A 257 -13.85 7.25 10.59
N TYR A 258 -14.89 7.64 11.33
CA TYR A 258 -14.78 8.01 12.73
C TYR A 258 -14.20 6.86 13.56
N SER A 259 -14.77 5.68 13.45
CA SER A 259 -14.34 4.49 14.19
C SER A 259 -12.87 4.13 13.90
N SER A 260 -12.45 4.24 12.62
CA SER A 260 -11.08 3.93 12.19
C SER A 260 -10.06 4.93 12.76
N LEU A 261 -10.40 6.21 12.84
CA LEU A 261 -9.53 7.24 13.40
C LEU A 261 -9.45 7.15 14.93
N MET A 262 -10.56 6.83 15.59
CA MET A 262 -10.63 6.69 17.04
C MET A 262 -10.16 5.33 17.56
N ASN A 263 -9.79 4.39 16.67
CA ASN A 263 -9.50 2.99 17.01
C ASN A 263 -10.63 2.32 17.83
N ASN A 264 -11.87 2.70 17.56
CA ASN A 264 -13.07 2.16 18.18
C ASN A 264 -13.68 1.04 17.34
N THR A 265 -14.47 0.17 17.99
CA THR A 265 -15.39 -0.70 17.25
C THR A 265 -16.52 0.14 16.64
N LEU A 266 -17.10 -0.34 15.54
CA LEU A 266 -18.22 0.33 14.90
C LEU A 266 -19.41 0.52 15.88
N GLN A 267 -19.70 -0.51 16.70
CA GLN A 267 -20.75 -0.44 17.71
C GLN A 267 -20.51 0.66 18.72
N LYS A 268 -19.29 0.80 19.25
CA LYS A 268 -18.95 1.86 20.21
C LYS A 268 -19.17 3.25 19.62
N SER A 269 -18.84 3.44 18.36
CA SER A 269 -19.05 4.71 17.66
C SER A 269 -20.54 4.98 17.40
N ILE A 270 -21.33 3.95 17.13
CA ILE A 270 -22.80 4.07 17.02
C ILE A 270 -23.39 4.47 18.36
N ASP A 271 -23.01 3.80 19.45
CA ASP A 271 -23.53 4.07 20.79
C ASP A 271 -23.29 5.53 21.24
N GLU A 272 -22.14 6.11 20.86
CA GLU A 272 -21.77 7.50 21.17
C GLU A 272 -22.68 8.53 20.49
N PHE A 273 -23.18 8.20 19.28
CA PHE A 273 -23.93 9.13 18.45
C PHE A 273 -25.37 8.70 18.19
N ALA A 274 -25.84 7.63 18.81
CA ALA A 274 -27.20 7.11 18.62
C ALA A 274 -28.27 8.20 18.74
N GLY A 275 -29.11 8.34 17.72
CA GLY A 275 -30.23 9.29 17.69
C GLY A 275 -29.82 10.75 17.49
N LYS A 276 -28.55 11.10 17.44
CA LYS A 276 -28.10 12.48 17.16
C LYS A 276 -28.27 12.82 15.68
N ASN A 277 -28.23 14.12 15.37
CA ASN A 277 -28.30 14.57 13.99
C ASN A 277 -26.92 14.54 13.30
N PHE A 278 -26.92 14.49 11.97
CA PHE A 278 -25.68 14.48 11.18
C PHE A 278 -24.88 15.78 11.27
N SER A 279 -25.48 16.91 11.59
CA SER A 279 -24.75 18.19 11.72
C SER A 279 -23.77 18.11 12.88
N GLU A 280 -24.24 17.72 14.05
CA GLU A 280 -23.42 17.56 15.25
C GLU A 280 -22.31 16.49 15.04
N PHE A 281 -22.67 15.38 14.44
CA PHE A 281 -21.70 14.31 14.13
C PHE A 281 -20.61 14.76 13.15
N LYS A 282 -20.99 15.48 12.07
CA LYS A 282 -20.03 15.99 11.09
C LYS A 282 -19.07 17.04 11.67
N GLU A 283 -19.52 17.85 12.63
CA GLU A 283 -18.64 18.76 13.37
C GLU A 283 -17.58 17.98 14.13
N LYS A 284 -17.99 16.95 14.88
CA LYS A 284 -17.04 16.10 15.61
C LYS A 284 -16.13 15.30 14.69
N LEU A 285 -16.67 14.74 13.62
CA LEU A 285 -15.87 14.05 12.60
C LEU A 285 -14.85 14.99 11.95
N SER A 286 -15.25 16.24 11.64
CA SER A 286 -14.34 17.24 11.06
C SER A 286 -13.18 17.55 11.99
N GLU A 287 -13.45 17.75 13.29
CA GLU A 287 -12.43 17.97 14.30
C GLU A 287 -11.38 16.84 14.30
N ILE A 288 -11.83 15.59 14.34
CA ILE A 288 -10.96 14.43 14.41
C ILE A 288 -10.15 14.26 13.13
N VAL A 289 -10.78 14.39 11.96
CA VAL A 289 -10.09 14.28 10.67
C VAL A 289 -9.07 15.41 10.50
N VAL A 290 -9.41 16.64 10.91
CA VAL A 290 -8.46 17.76 10.88
C VAL A 290 -7.27 17.49 11.80
N ASN A 291 -7.49 17.02 13.01
CA ASN A 291 -6.43 16.74 13.97
C ASN A 291 -5.47 15.66 13.46
N GLU A 292 -5.97 14.68 12.71
CA GLU A 292 -5.14 13.61 12.13
C GLU A 292 -4.46 14.04 10.83
N ILE A 293 -5.18 14.64 9.89
CA ILE A 293 -4.70 14.87 8.52
C ILE A 293 -3.98 16.22 8.35
N ASN A 294 -4.40 17.27 9.04
CA ASN A 294 -3.79 18.59 8.84
C ASN A 294 -2.28 18.64 9.19
N PRO A 295 -1.77 17.98 10.27
CA PRO A 295 -0.35 17.89 10.53
C PRO A 295 0.40 17.16 9.41
N ILE A 296 -0.19 16.08 8.86
CA ILE A 296 0.37 15.32 7.73
C ILE A 296 0.45 16.23 6.49
N SER A 297 -0.63 16.95 6.18
CA SER A 297 -0.68 17.87 5.05
C SER A 297 0.40 18.96 5.12
N LEU A 298 0.56 19.57 6.29
CA LEU A 298 1.60 20.60 6.52
C LEU A 298 2.99 20.02 6.34
N LYS A 299 3.23 18.83 6.87
CA LYS A 299 4.54 18.17 6.75
C LYS A 299 4.85 17.71 5.33
N ILE A 300 3.85 17.23 4.58
CA ILE A 300 4.01 16.92 3.14
C ILE A 300 4.48 18.18 2.38
N LYS A 301 3.82 19.31 2.59
CA LYS A 301 4.17 20.58 1.94
C LYS A 301 5.60 21.01 2.29
N GLU A 302 5.95 20.97 3.58
CA GLU A 302 7.31 21.27 4.05
C GLU A 302 8.36 20.40 3.36
N LEU A 303 8.14 19.07 3.32
CA LEU A 303 9.08 18.12 2.71
C LEU A 303 9.21 18.32 1.20
N LEU A 304 8.11 18.62 0.50
CA LEU A 304 8.14 18.85 -0.95
C LEU A 304 8.84 20.17 -1.32
N ASP A 305 8.86 21.16 -0.44
CA ASP A 305 9.58 22.44 -0.62
C ASP A 305 11.05 22.31 -0.23
N ASP A 306 11.46 21.27 0.51
CA ASP A 306 12.83 21.06 0.94
C ASP A 306 13.70 20.50 -0.20
N LYS A 307 14.68 21.31 -0.64
CA LYS A 307 15.63 20.90 -1.68
C LYS A 307 16.51 19.71 -1.26
N VAL A 308 16.82 19.57 0.03
CA VAL A 308 17.62 18.45 0.56
C VAL A 308 16.78 17.17 0.50
N PHE A 309 15.53 17.23 0.92
CA PHE A 309 14.60 16.10 0.80
C PHE A 309 14.47 15.65 -0.66
N PHE A 310 14.42 16.61 -1.59
CA PHE A 310 14.36 16.32 -3.02
C PHE A 310 15.62 15.60 -3.52
N LEU A 311 16.82 16.02 -3.11
CA LEU A 311 18.08 15.37 -3.47
C LEU A 311 18.17 13.95 -2.89
N VAL A 312 17.72 13.78 -1.66
CA VAL A 312 17.73 12.50 -0.94
C VAL A 312 16.79 11.50 -1.60
N THR A 313 15.58 11.92 -1.99
CA THR A 313 14.64 11.04 -2.70
C THR A 313 15.07 10.71 -4.13
N HIS A 314 16.06 11.45 -4.70
CA HIS A 314 16.64 11.15 -6.02
C HIS A 314 17.78 10.14 -6.01
N GLY A 315 18.16 9.56 -4.89
CA GLY A 315 19.14 8.48 -4.88
C GLY A 315 20.22 8.53 -3.81
N LEU A 316 20.07 9.37 -2.78
CA LEU A 316 21.03 9.51 -1.70
C LEU A 316 20.52 9.04 -0.32
N PHE A 317 19.38 8.31 -0.24
CA PHE A 317 19.14 7.53 0.94
C PHE A 317 20.09 6.33 0.90
N GLU A 318 21.19 6.43 1.63
CA GLU A 318 21.85 5.26 2.15
C GLU A 318 21.19 4.94 3.49
N PRO A 319 20.20 4.03 3.52
CA PRO A 319 19.65 3.55 4.77
C PRO A 319 20.76 2.78 5.50
N ILE A 320 20.58 2.58 6.80
CA ILE A 320 21.47 1.77 7.65
C ILE A 320 21.74 0.39 7.01
N GLU A 321 20.78 -0.13 6.25
CA GLU A 321 20.98 -1.27 5.33
C GLU A 321 20.64 -0.84 3.91
N ASN A 322 21.61 -0.79 3.02
CA ASN A 322 21.42 -0.40 1.62
C ASN A 322 20.56 -1.46 0.88
N PRO A 323 19.36 -1.10 0.36
CA PRO A 323 18.48 -2.04 -0.35
C PRO A 323 19.16 -2.62 -1.60
N LEU A 324 20.04 -1.86 -2.25
CA LEU A 324 20.84 -2.35 -3.37
C LEU A 324 21.78 -3.46 -2.91
N LYS A 325 22.45 -3.31 -1.78
CA LYS A 325 23.33 -4.33 -1.22
C LYS A 325 22.56 -5.61 -0.87
N ILE A 326 21.44 -5.49 -0.17
CA ILE A 326 20.60 -6.64 0.22
C ILE A 326 20.13 -7.40 -1.02
N SER A 327 19.64 -6.68 -2.03
CA SER A 327 19.14 -7.28 -3.27
C SER A 327 20.27 -7.92 -4.10
N LEU A 328 21.44 -7.29 -4.17
CA LEU A 328 22.60 -7.83 -4.86
C LEU A 328 23.17 -9.06 -4.15
N ASP A 329 23.17 -9.10 -2.82
CA ASP A 329 23.58 -10.28 -2.07
C ASP A 329 22.66 -11.48 -2.36
N THR A 330 21.36 -11.27 -2.45
CA THR A 330 20.39 -12.31 -2.83
C THR A 330 20.58 -12.74 -4.27
N LEU A 331 20.74 -11.79 -5.20
CA LEU A 331 20.99 -12.08 -6.61
C LEU A 331 22.34 -12.79 -6.81
N SER A 332 23.39 -12.40 -6.09
CA SER A 332 24.72 -13.05 -6.14
C SER A 332 24.66 -14.47 -5.60
N ARG A 333 23.94 -14.72 -4.52
CA ARG A 333 23.69 -16.09 -4.02
C ARG A 333 22.99 -16.93 -5.08
N PHE A 334 22.02 -16.36 -5.79
CA PHE A 334 21.28 -17.02 -6.85
C PHE A 334 22.20 -17.38 -8.03
N ILE A 335 22.97 -16.40 -8.56
CA ILE A 335 23.92 -16.63 -9.66
C ILE A 335 24.96 -17.66 -9.28
N GLY A 336 25.56 -17.56 -8.10
CA GLY A 336 26.55 -18.52 -7.61
C GLY A 336 25.99 -19.93 -7.48
N GLN A 337 24.72 -20.09 -7.15
CA GLN A 337 24.08 -21.41 -7.12
C GLN A 337 23.77 -21.94 -8.51
N LEU A 338 23.33 -21.11 -9.44
CA LEU A 338 23.19 -21.51 -10.85
C LEU A 338 24.53 -21.94 -11.44
N GLU A 339 25.61 -21.19 -11.19
CA GLU A 339 26.96 -21.59 -11.59
C GLU A 339 27.36 -22.94 -11.01
N SER A 340 27.08 -23.19 -9.72
CA SER A 340 27.33 -24.45 -9.07
C SER A 340 26.54 -25.63 -9.65
N LEU A 341 25.29 -25.38 -10.10
CA LEU A 341 24.40 -26.39 -10.67
C LEU A 341 24.69 -26.69 -12.13
N PHE A 342 25.07 -25.69 -12.93
CA PHE A 342 25.21 -25.83 -14.38
C PHE A 342 26.65 -25.93 -14.85
N PHE A 343 27.65 -25.49 -14.08
CA PHE A 343 29.05 -25.40 -14.51
C PHE A 343 30.03 -26.18 -13.63
N LYS A 344 29.60 -26.82 -12.55
CA LYS A 344 30.37 -27.84 -11.83
C LYS A 344 29.99 -29.21 -12.38
N SER A 345 30.52 -29.54 -13.55
CA SER A 345 30.66 -30.90 -14.05
C SER A 345 32.11 -31.35 -13.87
#